data_da63c92ab6e2df5c090d7a0c052f2bc3
#
_entry.id   da63c92ab6e2df5c090d7a0c052f2bc3
#
_cell.length_a   1.000
_cell.length_b   1.000
_cell.length_c   1.000
_cell.angle_alpha   90.00
_cell.angle_beta   90.00
_cell.angle_gamma   90.00
#
_symmetry.space_group_name_H-M   'P 1'
#
loop_
_entity.id
_entity.type
_entity.pdbx_description
1 polymer ?
#
loop_
_entity_poly.entity_id
_entity_poly.type
_entity_poly.pdbx_seq_one_letter_code
_entity_poly.pdbx_strand_id
1 'polypeptide(L)'
;MIKQREQRAKAAYLLACDLEIRAFKPGNVSDESEGHDMTPEDFRQSARASATALTQTDLTLGERILLAIEATRAAAGCNTNLGIVLLAAPLIEAYLRKKTGTPLQTVLADILAETTLSDAAMVFKAIRHAAPGGLGQAPEADVHEPPKVTLLESMQLAAERDFIARQYANSFEDIFHTAVPLYHCRLSLGDEDVWATVAVYLRLLSDFPDSHIERKFGGDLARDLSVRVAQINARISGPGWPSRIYGELQ
;
A
#
# COMPACT_ATOMS: atom_id res chain seq x y z
N MET A 1 -27.89 -3.59 -4.39
CA MET A 1 -26.85 -2.52 -4.54
C MET A 1 -25.59 -2.81 -3.73
N ILE A 2 -25.66 -3.16 -2.45
CA ILE A 2 -24.48 -3.44 -1.59
C ILE A 2 -23.61 -4.55 -2.19
N LYS A 3 -24.16 -5.74 -2.44
CA LYS A 3 -23.43 -6.88 -3.04
C LYS A 3 -22.70 -6.54 -4.35
N GLN A 4 -23.26 -5.65 -5.17
CA GLN A 4 -22.64 -5.22 -6.41
C GLN A 4 -21.43 -4.30 -6.14
N ARG A 5 -21.48 -3.45 -5.10
CA ARG A 5 -20.34 -2.63 -4.68
C ARG A 5 -19.21 -3.51 -4.12
N GLU A 6 -19.54 -4.47 -3.26
CA GLU A 6 -18.57 -5.44 -2.73
C GLU A 6 -17.87 -6.21 -3.86
N GLN A 7 -18.62 -6.71 -4.84
CA GLN A 7 -18.04 -7.39 -6.00
C GLN A 7 -17.11 -6.49 -6.82
N ARG A 8 -17.48 -5.22 -7.05
CA ARG A 8 -16.64 -4.25 -7.75
C ARG A 8 -15.38 -3.91 -6.96
N ALA A 9 -15.50 -3.69 -5.64
CA ALA A 9 -14.36 -3.45 -4.77
C ALA A 9 -13.40 -4.63 -4.77
N LYS A 10 -13.94 -5.87 -4.69
CA LYS A 10 -13.14 -7.10 -4.75
C LYS A 10 -12.41 -7.23 -6.08
N ALA A 11 -13.09 -7.01 -7.19
CA ALA A 11 -12.48 -7.07 -8.51
C ALA A 11 -11.37 -6.01 -8.69
N ALA A 12 -11.60 -4.78 -8.23
CA ALA A 12 -10.61 -3.71 -8.27
C ALA A 12 -9.38 -4.02 -7.40
N TYR A 13 -9.59 -4.55 -6.19
CA TYR A 13 -8.50 -4.96 -5.32
C TYR A 13 -7.64 -6.07 -5.93
N LEU A 14 -8.26 -7.12 -6.47
CA LEU A 14 -7.55 -8.23 -7.12
C LEU A 14 -6.77 -7.77 -8.35
N LEU A 15 -7.36 -6.87 -9.15
CA LEU A 15 -6.70 -6.29 -10.31
C LEU A 15 -5.49 -5.43 -9.89
N ALA A 16 -5.63 -4.63 -8.84
CA ALA A 16 -4.53 -3.80 -8.33
C ALA A 16 -3.37 -4.66 -7.80
N CYS A 17 -3.66 -5.76 -7.08
CA CYS A 17 -2.64 -6.69 -6.61
C CYS A 17 -1.94 -7.43 -7.77
N ASP A 18 -2.68 -7.84 -8.82
CA ASP A 18 -2.08 -8.46 -10.00
C ASP A 18 -1.21 -7.46 -10.77
N LEU A 19 -1.67 -6.21 -10.91
CA LEU A 19 -0.91 -5.15 -11.55
C LEU A 19 0.38 -4.83 -10.76
N GLU A 20 0.32 -4.85 -9.44
CA GLU A 20 1.47 -4.64 -8.56
C GLU A 20 2.56 -5.69 -8.82
N ILE A 21 2.20 -6.96 -8.98
CA ILE A 21 3.13 -8.07 -9.27
C ILE A 21 3.66 -8.01 -10.71
N ARG A 22 2.83 -7.65 -11.67
CA ARG A 22 3.24 -7.50 -13.08
C ARG A 22 4.17 -6.31 -13.32
N ALA A 23 4.03 -5.26 -12.51
CA ALA A 23 4.87 -4.08 -12.62
C ALA A 23 6.26 -4.35 -12.04
N PHE A 24 7.28 -4.45 -12.90
CA PHE A 24 8.65 -4.62 -12.46
C PHE A 24 9.12 -3.40 -11.63
N LYS A 25 9.53 -3.68 -10.42
CA LYS A 25 10.04 -2.68 -9.47
C LYS A 25 11.33 -3.19 -8.84
N PRO A 26 12.45 -2.47 -8.96
CA PRO A 26 13.71 -2.92 -8.37
C PRO A 26 13.57 -3.30 -6.90
N GLY A 27 14.04 -4.49 -6.54
CA GLY A 27 14.00 -4.99 -5.16
C GLY A 27 12.67 -5.60 -4.70
N ASN A 28 11.62 -5.55 -5.52
CA ASN A 28 10.33 -6.18 -5.23
C ASN A 28 10.18 -7.51 -5.98
N VAL A 29 9.34 -8.40 -5.42
CA VAL A 29 8.90 -9.60 -6.15
C VAL A 29 8.01 -9.17 -7.32
N SER A 30 8.23 -9.77 -8.47
CA SER A 30 7.44 -9.56 -9.69
C SER A 30 7.45 -10.84 -10.54
N ASP A 31 6.67 -10.88 -11.62
CA ASP A 31 6.70 -12.01 -12.56
C ASP A 31 8.10 -12.24 -13.19
N GLU A 32 8.98 -11.25 -13.13
CA GLU A 32 10.35 -11.30 -13.65
C GLU A 32 11.42 -11.49 -12.55
N SER A 33 11.05 -11.39 -11.27
CA SER A 33 11.99 -11.43 -10.15
C SER A 33 11.36 -12.07 -8.92
N GLU A 34 11.88 -13.24 -8.53
CA GLU A 34 11.63 -13.82 -7.21
C GLU A 34 12.52 -13.15 -6.16
N GLY A 35 12.07 -13.09 -4.92
CA GLY A 35 12.86 -12.53 -3.84
C GLY A 35 12.35 -12.87 -2.45
N HIS A 36 13.25 -12.87 -1.47
CA HIS A 36 12.92 -13.08 -0.07
C HIS A 36 12.17 -14.39 0.23
N ASP A 37 12.47 -15.48 -0.50
CA ASP A 37 11.80 -16.77 -0.40
C ASP A 37 10.29 -16.70 -0.71
N MET A 38 9.87 -15.72 -1.50
CA MET A 38 8.48 -15.50 -1.93
C MET A 38 8.37 -15.52 -3.45
N THR A 39 7.27 -16.08 -3.95
CA THR A 39 6.95 -16.16 -5.36
C THR A 39 5.80 -15.21 -5.73
N PRO A 40 5.64 -14.82 -7.00
CA PRO A 40 4.48 -14.08 -7.46
C PRO A 40 3.14 -14.73 -7.09
N GLU A 41 3.10 -16.08 -7.07
CA GLU A 41 1.88 -16.81 -6.73
C GLU A 41 1.50 -16.67 -5.24
N ASP A 42 2.47 -16.55 -4.33
CA ASP A 42 2.20 -16.28 -2.92
C ASP A 42 1.45 -14.96 -2.74
N PHE A 43 1.83 -13.94 -3.51
CA PHE A 43 1.13 -12.63 -3.52
C PHE A 43 -0.27 -12.74 -4.10
N ARG A 44 -0.45 -13.49 -5.20
CA ARG A 44 -1.77 -13.72 -5.79
C ARG A 44 -2.69 -14.53 -4.87
N GLN A 45 -2.17 -15.55 -4.18
CA GLN A 45 -2.92 -16.30 -3.18
C GLN A 45 -3.33 -15.42 -2.00
N SER A 46 -2.42 -14.59 -1.51
CA SER A 46 -2.67 -13.62 -0.44
C SER A 46 -3.76 -12.62 -0.83
N ALA A 47 -3.70 -12.08 -2.05
CA ALA A 47 -4.73 -11.19 -2.56
C ALA A 47 -6.11 -11.86 -2.59
N ARG A 48 -6.20 -13.09 -3.10
CA ARG A 48 -7.45 -13.86 -3.12
C ARG A 48 -7.99 -14.15 -1.72
N ALA A 49 -7.12 -14.51 -0.80
CA ALA A 49 -7.49 -14.85 0.57
C ALA A 49 -8.00 -13.61 1.35
N SER A 50 -7.27 -12.49 1.28
CA SER A 50 -7.61 -11.25 2.00
C SER A 50 -8.84 -10.51 1.43
N ALA A 51 -9.14 -10.70 0.14
CA ALA A 51 -10.17 -9.94 -0.58
C ALA A 51 -11.57 -10.01 0.07
N THR A 52 -11.93 -11.16 0.66
CA THR A 52 -13.26 -11.33 1.28
C THR A 52 -13.39 -10.47 2.54
N ALA A 53 -12.43 -10.53 3.45
CA ALA A 53 -12.42 -9.69 4.65
C ALA A 53 -12.38 -8.19 4.29
N LEU A 54 -11.55 -7.82 3.30
CA LEU A 54 -11.45 -6.44 2.84
C LEU A 54 -12.76 -5.86 2.29
N THR A 55 -13.63 -6.68 1.72
CA THR A 55 -14.86 -6.19 1.06
C THR A 55 -16.14 -6.46 1.85
N GLN A 56 -16.05 -7.08 3.02
CA GLN A 56 -17.20 -7.33 3.88
C GLN A 56 -17.68 -6.02 4.54
N THR A 57 -19.00 -5.77 4.57
CA THR A 57 -19.57 -4.48 4.99
C THR A 57 -19.69 -4.28 6.49
N ASP A 58 -19.80 -5.37 7.27
CA ASP A 58 -20.17 -5.32 8.70
C ASP A 58 -18.96 -5.35 9.66
N LEU A 59 -17.77 -4.99 9.16
CA LEU A 59 -16.52 -4.95 9.91
C LEU A 59 -16.08 -3.52 10.19
N THR A 60 -15.49 -3.27 11.35
CA THR A 60 -14.70 -2.06 11.60
C THR A 60 -13.43 -2.08 10.77
N LEU A 61 -12.74 -0.94 10.65
CA LEU A 61 -11.49 -0.87 9.90
C LEU A 61 -10.42 -1.80 10.48
N GLY A 62 -10.29 -1.84 11.82
CA GLY A 62 -9.34 -2.71 12.50
C GLY A 62 -9.64 -4.19 12.29
N GLU A 63 -10.91 -4.60 12.41
CA GLU A 63 -11.34 -5.99 12.14
C GLU A 63 -11.05 -6.40 10.71
N ARG A 64 -11.39 -5.55 9.76
CA ARG A 64 -11.14 -5.76 8.33
C ARG A 64 -9.67 -6.04 8.04
N ILE A 65 -8.77 -5.21 8.58
CA ILE A 65 -7.32 -5.36 8.43
C ILE A 65 -6.83 -6.65 9.08
N LEU A 66 -7.24 -6.91 10.32
CA LEU A 66 -6.82 -8.10 11.05
C LEU A 66 -7.23 -9.39 10.34
N LEU A 67 -8.49 -9.51 9.97
CA LEU A 67 -9.02 -10.70 9.29
C LEU A 67 -8.36 -10.90 7.90
N ALA A 68 -8.06 -9.81 7.19
CA ALA A 68 -7.35 -9.88 5.90
C ALA A 68 -5.93 -10.42 6.08
N ILE A 69 -5.21 -10.01 7.12
CA ILE A 69 -3.85 -10.49 7.41
C ILE A 69 -3.88 -11.93 7.93
N GLU A 70 -4.83 -12.29 8.77
CA GLU A 70 -5.01 -13.68 9.24
C GLU A 70 -5.28 -14.62 8.03
N ALA A 71 -6.14 -14.21 7.09
CA ALA A 71 -6.40 -14.96 5.86
C ALA A 71 -5.17 -15.09 4.96
N THR A 72 -4.39 -14.02 4.82
CA THR A 72 -3.10 -14.04 4.10
C THR A 72 -2.13 -15.05 4.72
N ARG A 73 -1.93 -14.99 6.02
CA ARG A 73 -1.02 -15.90 6.73
C ARG A 73 -1.45 -17.36 6.63
N ALA A 74 -2.76 -17.63 6.67
CA ALA A 74 -3.28 -18.97 6.49
C ALA A 74 -3.06 -19.50 5.06
N ALA A 75 -3.08 -18.64 4.05
CA ALA A 75 -2.95 -19.05 2.65
C ALA A 75 -1.49 -19.15 2.18
N ALA A 76 -0.65 -18.16 2.51
CA ALA A 76 0.73 -18.05 2.00
C ALA A 76 1.81 -18.41 3.04
N GLY A 77 1.45 -18.48 4.33
CA GLY A 77 2.42 -18.79 5.40
C GLY A 77 3.43 -17.68 5.72
N CYS A 78 3.48 -16.60 4.94
CA CYS A 78 4.41 -15.49 5.08
C CYS A 78 3.71 -14.13 4.93
N ASN A 79 4.44 -13.04 5.19
CA ASN A 79 3.94 -11.69 4.98
C ASN A 79 4.21 -11.23 3.54
N THR A 80 3.20 -11.22 2.69
CA THR A 80 3.28 -10.77 1.32
C THR A 80 2.62 -9.41 1.09
N ASN A 81 1.62 -9.02 1.91
CA ASN A 81 0.73 -7.92 1.54
C ASN A 81 0.29 -7.01 2.70
N LEU A 82 1.00 -6.97 3.83
CA LEU A 82 0.63 -6.10 4.95
C LEU A 82 0.42 -4.64 4.51
N GLY A 83 1.38 -4.09 3.77
CA GLY A 83 1.30 -2.71 3.27
C GLY A 83 0.11 -2.50 2.33
N ILE A 84 -0.13 -3.45 1.43
CA ILE A 84 -1.27 -3.41 0.51
C ILE A 84 -2.59 -3.43 1.29
N VAL A 85 -2.73 -4.30 2.29
CA VAL A 85 -3.92 -4.40 3.13
C VAL A 85 -4.15 -3.11 3.93
N LEU A 86 -3.10 -2.56 4.54
CA LEU A 86 -3.19 -1.30 5.30
C LEU A 86 -3.66 -0.14 4.42
N LEU A 87 -3.20 -0.04 3.17
CA LEU A 87 -3.63 1.02 2.25
C LEU A 87 -5.00 0.74 1.61
N ALA A 88 -5.28 -0.51 1.24
CA ALA A 88 -6.51 -0.86 0.54
C ALA A 88 -7.74 -0.85 1.45
N ALA A 89 -7.61 -1.27 2.72
CA ALA A 89 -8.74 -1.40 3.64
C ALA A 89 -9.54 -0.09 3.82
N PRO A 90 -8.94 1.06 4.16
CA PRO A 90 -9.68 2.30 4.32
C PRO A 90 -10.24 2.84 2.99
N LEU A 91 -9.54 2.63 1.86
CA LEU A 91 -10.03 3.01 0.54
C LEU A 91 -11.26 2.19 0.13
N ILE A 92 -11.25 0.89 0.37
CA ILE A 92 -12.38 -0.01 0.10
C ILE A 92 -13.57 0.37 1.00
N GLU A 93 -13.33 0.58 2.28
CA GLU A 93 -14.39 1.00 3.20
C GLU A 93 -15.01 2.33 2.78
N ALA A 94 -14.19 3.32 2.40
CA ALA A 94 -14.66 4.59 1.88
C ALA A 94 -15.50 4.39 0.59
N TYR A 95 -15.07 3.53 -0.32
CA TYR A 95 -15.85 3.20 -1.51
C TYR A 95 -17.19 2.55 -1.17
N LEU A 96 -17.23 1.63 -0.20
CA LEU A 96 -18.45 0.95 0.23
C LEU A 96 -19.43 1.90 0.92
N ARG A 97 -18.96 2.83 1.74
CA ARG A 97 -19.78 3.85 2.45
C ARG A 97 -20.17 5.05 1.57
N LYS A 98 -19.41 5.32 0.50
CA LYS A 98 -19.55 6.54 -0.33
C LYS A 98 -20.95 6.69 -0.90
N LYS A 99 -21.56 7.87 -0.68
CA LYS A 99 -22.78 8.29 -1.35
C LYS A 99 -22.48 8.91 -2.72
N THR A 100 -23.47 8.91 -3.59
CA THR A 100 -23.36 9.58 -4.91
C THR A 100 -23.04 11.06 -4.73
N GLY A 101 -22.08 11.58 -5.48
CA GLY A 101 -21.67 12.98 -5.43
C GLY A 101 -20.61 13.31 -4.35
N THR A 102 -20.38 12.47 -3.35
CA THR A 102 -19.33 12.73 -2.35
C THR A 102 -17.96 12.29 -2.87
N PRO A 103 -16.90 13.11 -2.78
CA PRO A 103 -15.54 12.69 -3.11
C PRO A 103 -15.06 11.51 -2.23
N LEU A 104 -14.31 10.58 -2.81
CA LEU A 104 -13.83 9.40 -2.07
C LEU A 104 -12.92 9.80 -0.92
N GLN A 105 -12.03 10.77 -1.13
CA GLN A 105 -11.08 11.25 -0.12
C GLN A 105 -11.78 11.85 1.09
N THR A 106 -12.91 12.55 0.90
CA THR A 106 -13.72 13.10 2.01
C THR A 106 -14.24 11.96 2.89
N VAL A 107 -14.84 10.92 2.28
CA VAL A 107 -15.35 9.77 3.04
C VAL A 107 -14.22 9.00 3.73
N LEU A 108 -13.06 8.91 3.09
CA LEU A 108 -11.88 8.30 3.67
C LEU A 108 -11.40 9.07 4.91
N ALA A 109 -11.32 10.40 4.83
CA ALA A 109 -10.93 11.24 5.97
C ALA A 109 -11.89 11.07 7.16
N ASP A 110 -13.20 11.02 6.90
CA ASP A 110 -14.20 10.76 7.93
C ASP A 110 -13.98 9.39 8.60
N ILE A 111 -13.75 8.33 7.80
CA ILE A 111 -13.48 6.98 8.32
C ILE A 111 -12.22 6.96 9.19
N LEU A 112 -11.14 7.60 8.75
CA LEU A 112 -9.91 7.64 9.53
C LEU A 112 -10.10 8.39 10.86
N ALA A 113 -10.87 9.48 10.85
CA ALA A 113 -11.21 10.23 12.05
C ALA A 113 -12.13 9.45 13.02
N GLU A 114 -12.95 8.53 12.51
CA GLU A 114 -13.83 7.66 13.31
C GLU A 114 -13.10 6.47 13.95
N THR A 115 -11.81 6.23 13.63
CA THR A 115 -11.06 5.08 14.15
C THR A 115 -10.88 5.17 15.66
N THR A 116 -10.88 4.00 16.32
CA THR A 116 -10.90 3.85 17.77
C THR A 116 -9.62 3.21 18.32
N LEU A 117 -9.51 3.15 19.66
CA LEU A 117 -8.53 2.32 20.36
C LEU A 117 -8.65 0.83 20.01
N SER A 118 -9.87 0.35 19.78
CA SER A 118 -10.10 -1.04 19.37
C SER A 118 -9.53 -1.30 17.98
N ASP A 119 -9.71 -0.38 17.03
CA ASP A 119 -9.10 -0.48 15.70
C ASP A 119 -7.58 -0.49 15.78
N ALA A 120 -6.99 0.35 16.63
CA ALA A 120 -5.55 0.35 16.87
C ALA A 120 -5.06 -1.01 17.41
N ALA A 121 -5.77 -1.58 18.39
CA ALA A 121 -5.42 -2.88 18.99
C ALA A 121 -5.44 -4.00 17.93
N MET A 122 -6.44 -4.01 17.05
CA MET A 122 -6.56 -4.99 15.97
C MET A 122 -5.48 -4.82 14.91
N VAL A 123 -5.18 -3.58 14.50
CA VAL A 123 -4.11 -3.29 13.55
C VAL A 123 -2.74 -3.64 14.14
N PHE A 124 -2.47 -3.33 15.41
CA PHE A 124 -1.23 -3.73 16.08
C PHE A 124 -1.10 -5.26 16.10
N LYS A 125 -2.20 -5.98 16.41
CA LYS A 125 -2.23 -7.45 16.32
C LYS A 125 -1.96 -7.93 14.90
N ALA A 126 -2.53 -7.30 13.87
CA ALA A 126 -2.31 -7.63 12.46
C ALA A 126 -0.84 -7.44 12.06
N ILE A 127 -0.20 -6.33 12.46
CA ILE A 127 1.21 -6.05 12.19
C ILE A 127 2.11 -7.09 12.84
N ARG A 128 1.88 -7.42 14.14
CA ARG A 128 2.63 -8.50 14.81
C ARG A 128 2.44 -9.86 14.13
N HIS A 129 1.21 -10.16 13.71
CA HIS A 129 0.90 -11.42 13.03
C HIS A 129 1.56 -11.53 11.65
N ALA A 130 1.63 -10.43 10.91
CA ALA A 130 2.38 -10.34 9.65
C ALA A 130 3.89 -10.48 9.85
N ALA A 131 4.41 -10.09 11.03
CA ALA A 131 5.83 -10.14 11.39
C ALA A 131 6.74 -9.52 10.29
N PRO A 132 6.53 -8.24 9.91
CA PRO A 132 7.35 -7.61 8.88
C PRO A 132 8.80 -7.49 9.33
N GLY A 133 9.74 -7.74 8.41
CA GLY A 133 11.15 -7.59 8.68
C GLY A 133 11.53 -6.14 9.06
N GLY A 134 12.39 -5.99 10.08
CA GLY A 134 12.89 -4.67 10.51
C GLY A 134 11.89 -3.82 11.28
N LEU A 135 10.85 -4.42 11.88
CA LEU A 135 9.82 -3.67 12.61
C LEU A 135 10.42 -2.84 13.77
N GLY A 136 11.40 -3.41 14.52
CA GLY A 136 12.05 -2.72 15.63
C GLY A 136 11.09 -2.39 16.79
N GLN A 137 11.52 -1.43 17.62
CA GLN A 137 10.71 -0.85 18.70
C GLN A 137 10.45 0.64 18.41
N ALA A 138 9.28 1.12 18.76
CA ALA A 138 8.92 2.53 18.62
C ALA A 138 8.87 3.21 20.00
N PRO A 139 9.31 4.50 20.12
CA PRO A 139 9.25 5.22 21.39
C PRO A 139 7.81 5.46 21.86
N GLU A 140 6.89 5.60 20.91
CA GLU A 140 5.47 5.82 21.16
C GLU A 140 4.64 4.94 20.22
N ALA A 141 3.47 4.52 20.67
CA ALA A 141 2.55 3.65 19.96
C ALA A 141 3.22 2.38 19.39
N ASP A 142 4.12 1.76 20.19
CA ASP A 142 4.76 0.51 19.81
C ASP A 142 3.71 -0.59 19.63
N VAL A 143 3.78 -1.29 18.50
CA VAL A 143 2.80 -2.34 18.19
C VAL A 143 2.91 -3.55 19.13
N HIS A 144 3.98 -3.68 19.89
CA HIS A 144 4.16 -4.74 20.91
C HIS A 144 3.45 -4.42 22.22
N GLU A 145 3.06 -3.15 22.43
CA GLU A 145 2.34 -2.69 23.60
C GLU A 145 0.83 -2.49 23.29
N PRO A 146 -0.05 -2.55 24.30
CA PRO A 146 -1.44 -2.14 24.12
C PRO A 146 -1.53 -0.68 23.66
N PRO A 147 -2.35 -0.35 22.65
CA PRO A 147 -2.49 1.04 22.20
C PRO A 147 -3.11 1.91 23.30
N LYS A 148 -2.63 3.15 23.40
CA LYS A 148 -3.12 4.18 24.33
C LYS A 148 -3.86 5.30 23.60
N VAL A 149 -3.82 5.27 22.28
CA VAL A 149 -4.39 6.27 21.36
C VAL A 149 -5.12 5.55 20.22
N THR A 150 -5.97 6.27 19.50
CA THR A 150 -6.71 5.73 18.35
C THR A 150 -5.78 5.26 17.23
N LEU A 151 -6.33 4.54 16.24
CA LEU A 151 -5.52 4.11 15.09
C LEU A 151 -4.97 5.32 14.33
N LEU A 152 -5.79 6.34 14.07
CA LEU A 152 -5.32 7.54 13.38
C LEU A 152 -4.20 8.24 14.15
N GLU A 153 -4.36 8.43 15.45
CA GLU A 153 -3.31 9.04 16.29
C GLU A 153 -2.03 8.21 16.31
N SER A 154 -2.14 6.85 16.37
CA SER A 154 -0.98 5.97 16.26
C SER A 154 -0.23 6.14 14.93
N MET A 155 -0.97 6.27 13.84
CA MET A 155 -0.39 6.51 12.51
C MET A 155 0.23 7.91 12.41
N GLN A 156 -0.39 8.95 13.01
CA GLN A 156 0.20 10.29 13.07
C GLN A 156 1.55 10.30 13.79
N LEU A 157 1.68 9.57 14.90
CA LEU A 157 2.95 9.41 15.63
C LEU A 157 4.03 8.69 14.80
N ALA A 158 3.65 7.87 13.84
CA ALA A 158 4.55 7.12 12.97
C ALA A 158 4.81 7.81 11.60
N ALA A 159 4.10 8.87 11.26
CA ALA A 159 4.05 9.46 9.91
C ALA A 159 5.42 9.94 9.38
N GLU A 160 6.31 10.39 10.25
CA GLU A 160 7.66 10.84 9.87
C GLU A 160 8.59 9.69 9.46
N ARG A 161 8.34 8.46 9.96
CA ARG A 161 9.21 7.30 9.79
C ARG A 161 8.61 6.17 8.93
N ASP A 162 7.34 6.27 8.57
CA ASP A 162 6.64 5.24 7.80
C ASP A 162 5.69 5.87 6.79
N PHE A 163 5.89 5.55 5.51
CA PHE A 163 5.12 6.15 4.42
C PHE A 163 3.65 5.73 4.42
N ILE A 164 3.32 4.52 4.90
CA ILE A 164 1.93 4.07 5.04
C ILE A 164 1.24 4.88 6.15
N ALA A 165 1.91 5.03 7.30
CA ALA A 165 1.41 5.82 8.40
C ALA A 165 1.19 7.29 8.00
N ARG A 166 2.08 7.86 7.18
CA ARG A 166 1.92 9.18 6.58
C ARG A 166 0.63 9.29 5.76
N GLN A 167 0.27 8.26 4.97
CA GLN A 167 -0.98 8.29 4.21
C GLN A 167 -2.21 8.39 5.11
N TYR A 168 -2.23 7.68 6.24
CA TYR A 168 -3.30 7.84 7.23
C TYR A 168 -3.32 9.27 7.80
N ALA A 169 -2.17 9.81 8.18
CA ALA A 169 -2.06 11.12 8.81
C ALA A 169 -2.51 12.27 7.89
N ASN A 170 -2.30 12.15 6.57
CA ASN A 170 -2.64 13.18 5.58
C ASN A 170 -3.89 12.84 4.73
N SER A 171 -4.69 11.85 5.14
CA SER A 171 -5.87 11.42 4.39
C SER A 171 -5.56 11.03 2.95
N PHE A 172 -4.45 10.32 2.75
CA PHE A 172 -3.99 9.78 1.46
C PHE A 172 -3.72 10.86 0.40
N GLU A 173 -3.26 12.04 0.84
CA GLU A 173 -3.00 13.18 -0.05
C GLU A 173 -2.03 12.81 -1.17
N ASP A 174 -0.91 12.14 -0.85
CA ASP A 174 0.10 11.74 -1.84
C ASP A 174 -0.49 10.78 -2.89
N ILE A 175 -1.42 9.92 -2.50
CA ILE A 175 -2.11 9.01 -3.42
C ILE A 175 -3.09 9.77 -4.32
N PHE A 176 -3.98 10.61 -3.74
CA PHE A 176 -5.01 11.31 -4.51
C PHE A 176 -4.47 12.42 -5.40
N HIS A 177 -3.43 13.13 -4.97
CA HIS A 177 -2.93 14.32 -5.66
C HIS A 177 -1.62 14.10 -6.44
N THR A 178 -0.92 12.99 -6.20
CA THR A 178 0.31 12.66 -6.95
C THR A 178 0.16 11.35 -7.72
N ALA A 179 -0.09 10.22 -7.03
CA ALA A 179 -0.06 8.91 -7.64
C ALA A 179 -1.16 8.71 -8.70
N VAL A 180 -2.42 8.97 -8.34
CA VAL A 180 -3.58 8.79 -9.24
C VAL A 180 -3.53 9.72 -10.44
N PRO A 181 -3.26 11.04 -10.31
CA PRO A 181 -3.10 11.93 -11.46
C PRO A 181 -1.97 11.51 -12.39
N LEU A 182 -0.81 11.10 -11.84
CA LEU A 182 0.31 10.64 -12.65
C LEU A 182 -0.05 9.37 -13.41
N TYR A 183 -0.66 8.38 -12.77
CA TYR A 183 -1.12 7.15 -13.42
C TYR A 183 -2.02 7.44 -14.62
N HIS A 184 -3.06 8.26 -14.44
CA HIS A 184 -3.97 8.64 -15.51
C HIS A 184 -3.28 9.47 -16.62
N CYS A 185 -2.35 10.35 -16.26
CA CYS A 185 -1.55 11.09 -17.22
C CYS A 185 -0.74 10.12 -18.10
N ARG A 186 -0.09 9.11 -17.51
CA ARG A 186 0.71 8.12 -18.25
C ARG A 186 -0.15 7.30 -19.21
N LEU A 187 -1.31 6.83 -18.75
CA LEU A 187 -2.27 6.14 -19.64
C LEU A 187 -2.71 7.02 -20.81
N SER A 188 -2.99 8.32 -20.55
CA SER A 188 -3.39 9.27 -21.62
C SER A 188 -2.29 9.54 -22.65
N LEU A 189 -1.03 9.33 -22.28
CA LEU A 189 0.12 9.42 -23.17
C LEU A 189 0.41 8.11 -23.94
N GLY A 190 -0.40 7.07 -23.72
CA GLY A 190 -0.34 5.79 -24.41
C GLY A 190 0.51 4.72 -23.72
N ASP A 191 0.90 4.93 -22.48
CA ASP A 191 1.57 3.86 -21.72
C ASP A 191 0.56 2.75 -21.36
N GLU A 192 1.05 1.53 -21.31
CA GLU A 192 0.30 0.42 -20.73
C GLU A 192 0.17 0.58 -19.20
N ASP A 193 -0.83 -0.05 -18.60
CA ASP A 193 -1.12 0.00 -17.15
C ASP A 193 0.08 -0.38 -16.27
N VAL A 194 0.84 -1.40 -16.70
CA VAL A 194 2.07 -1.85 -16.03
C VAL A 194 3.09 -0.71 -15.96
N TRP A 195 3.35 -0.04 -17.07
CA TRP A 195 4.35 1.03 -17.13
C TRP A 195 3.87 2.31 -16.45
N ALA A 196 2.58 2.62 -16.51
CA ALA A 196 2.00 3.70 -15.73
C ALA A 196 2.20 3.45 -14.21
N THR A 197 2.09 2.18 -13.76
CA THR A 197 2.36 1.77 -12.38
C THR A 197 3.84 1.93 -12.02
N VAL A 198 4.76 1.51 -12.90
CA VAL A 198 6.20 1.71 -12.70
C VAL A 198 6.55 3.20 -12.58
N ALA A 199 5.95 4.05 -13.40
CA ALA A 199 6.16 5.50 -13.33
C ALA A 199 5.70 6.09 -11.99
N VAL A 200 4.56 5.65 -11.46
CA VAL A 200 4.08 6.03 -10.13
C VAL A 200 5.04 5.56 -9.04
N TYR A 201 5.49 4.31 -9.09
CA TYR A 201 6.46 3.77 -8.14
C TYR A 201 7.75 4.60 -8.11
N LEU A 202 8.34 4.86 -9.29
CA LEU A 202 9.56 5.66 -9.40
C LEU A 202 9.36 7.10 -8.91
N ARG A 203 8.18 7.68 -9.14
CA ARG A 203 7.85 9.02 -8.64
C ARG A 203 7.79 9.04 -7.11
N LEU A 204 7.05 8.13 -6.50
CA LEU A 204 6.94 8.08 -5.05
C LEU A 204 8.28 7.76 -4.38
N LEU A 205 9.08 6.85 -4.96
CA LEU A 205 10.41 6.51 -4.44
C LEU A 205 11.42 7.66 -4.59
N SER A 206 11.26 8.51 -5.60
CA SER A 206 12.08 9.72 -5.75
C SER A 206 11.72 10.83 -4.76
N ASP A 207 10.43 10.95 -4.44
CA ASP A 207 9.93 11.99 -3.55
C ASP A 207 10.08 11.61 -2.06
N PHE A 208 10.02 10.32 -1.76
CA PHE A 208 10.06 9.79 -0.38
C PHE A 208 11.07 8.63 -0.29
N PRO A 209 12.10 8.73 0.56
CA PRO A 209 12.97 7.60 0.85
C PRO A 209 12.16 6.40 1.33
N ASP A 210 12.50 5.21 0.83
CA ASP A 210 11.78 3.99 1.18
C ASP A 210 12.03 3.63 2.65
N SER A 211 10.99 3.73 3.47
CA SER A 211 11.05 3.46 4.91
C SER A 211 11.38 1.99 5.22
N HIS A 212 11.12 1.06 4.30
CA HIS A 212 11.50 -0.34 4.45
C HIS A 212 13.01 -0.53 4.21
N ILE A 213 13.56 0.12 3.19
CA ILE A 213 15.00 0.15 2.91
C ILE A 213 15.72 0.85 4.06
N GLU A 214 15.20 1.98 4.53
CA GLU A 214 15.77 2.72 5.65
C GLU A 214 15.88 1.86 6.92
N ARG A 215 14.81 1.12 7.26
CA ARG A 215 14.81 0.21 8.42
C ARG A 215 15.79 -0.96 8.30
N LYS A 216 15.99 -1.48 7.08
CA LYS A 216 16.86 -2.65 6.86
C LYS A 216 18.32 -2.31 6.65
N PHE A 217 18.61 -1.20 5.98
CA PHE A 217 19.94 -0.90 5.44
C PHE A 217 20.46 0.49 5.84
N GLY A 218 19.65 1.29 6.52
CA GLY A 218 20.00 2.63 6.98
C GLY A 218 19.58 3.76 6.05
N GLY A 219 19.46 4.97 6.62
CA GLY A 219 18.89 6.13 5.92
C GLY A 219 19.78 6.67 4.79
N ASP A 220 21.11 6.47 4.86
CA ASP A 220 22.00 6.93 3.79
C ASP A 220 21.72 6.18 2.48
N LEU A 221 21.59 4.85 2.55
CA LEU A 221 21.27 4.04 1.36
C LEU A 221 19.88 4.38 0.79
N ALA A 222 18.88 4.57 1.66
CA ALA A 222 17.54 4.94 1.22
C ALA A 222 17.55 6.30 0.48
N ARG A 223 18.30 7.30 0.99
CA ARG A 223 18.47 8.62 0.35
C ARG A 223 19.23 8.52 -0.98
N ASP A 224 20.34 7.80 -1.03
CA ASP A 224 21.11 7.60 -2.26
C ASP A 224 20.25 6.95 -3.36
N LEU A 225 19.43 5.96 -2.99
CA LEU A 225 18.49 5.34 -3.91
C LEU A 225 17.46 6.34 -4.43
N SER A 226 16.85 7.14 -3.56
CA SER A 226 15.89 8.17 -3.99
C SER A 226 16.52 9.18 -4.97
N VAL A 227 17.77 9.59 -4.76
CA VAL A 227 18.49 10.47 -5.70
C VAL A 227 18.71 9.80 -7.05
N ARG A 228 19.13 8.54 -7.09
CA ARG A 228 19.29 7.78 -8.35
C ARG A 228 17.96 7.61 -9.07
N VAL A 229 16.91 7.25 -8.35
CA VAL A 229 15.57 7.11 -8.91
C VAL A 229 15.03 8.44 -9.44
N ALA A 230 15.30 9.56 -8.77
CA ALA A 230 14.95 10.90 -9.28
C ALA A 230 15.61 11.22 -10.63
N GLN A 231 16.87 10.80 -10.84
CA GLN A 231 17.56 10.93 -12.12
C GLN A 231 16.93 10.09 -13.23
N ILE A 232 16.49 8.86 -12.89
CA ILE A 232 15.74 8.00 -13.82
C ILE A 232 14.38 8.62 -14.13
N ASN A 233 13.66 9.04 -13.11
CA ASN A 233 12.32 9.63 -13.20
C ASN A 233 12.30 10.89 -14.08
N ALA A 234 13.34 11.73 -14.01
CA ALA A 234 13.48 12.90 -14.87
C ALA A 234 13.53 12.56 -16.37
N ARG A 235 13.84 11.32 -16.74
CA ARG A 235 13.89 10.83 -18.13
C ARG A 235 12.62 10.11 -18.57
N ILE A 236 11.64 9.96 -17.66
CA ILE A 236 10.31 9.42 -17.98
C ILE A 236 9.50 10.50 -18.69
N SER A 237 9.79 10.70 -19.96
CA SER A 237 9.13 11.70 -20.79
C SER A 237 8.81 11.15 -22.17
N GLY A 238 7.61 11.48 -22.67
CA GLY A 238 7.15 11.08 -24.00
C GLY A 238 6.90 9.57 -24.17
N PRO A 239 6.46 9.16 -25.35
CA PRO A 239 6.23 7.75 -25.67
C PRO A 239 7.54 6.95 -25.76
N GLY A 240 7.48 5.64 -25.46
CA GLY A 240 8.61 4.72 -25.58
C GLY A 240 9.67 4.84 -24.48
N TRP A 241 9.43 5.58 -23.41
CA TRP A 241 10.34 5.67 -22.26
C TRP A 241 10.65 4.32 -21.60
N PRO A 242 9.70 3.35 -21.52
CA PRO A 242 9.97 2.07 -20.86
C PRO A 242 11.17 1.35 -21.43
N SER A 243 11.25 1.21 -22.76
CA SER A 243 12.37 0.51 -23.42
C SER A 243 13.71 1.22 -23.25
N ARG A 244 13.71 2.54 -22.96
CA ARG A 244 14.94 3.32 -22.74
C ARG A 244 15.53 3.15 -21.35
N ILE A 245 14.73 2.89 -20.34
CA ILE A 245 15.18 2.81 -18.94
C ILE A 245 15.08 1.40 -18.35
N TYR A 246 14.45 0.46 -19.03
CA TYR A 246 14.24 -0.90 -18.52
C TYR A 246 15.53 -1.56 -18.05
N GLY A 247 16.60 -1.49 -18.86
CA GLY A 247 17.91 -2.03 -18.48
C GLY A 247 18.60 -1.35 -17.29
N GLU A 248 18.14 -0.17 -16.90
CA GLU A 248 18.66 0.54 -15.72
C GLU A 248 17.86 0.22 -14.45
N LEU A 249 16.67 -0.38 -14.59
CA LEU A 249 15.84 -0.82 -13.49
C LEU A 249 16.20 -2.24 -13.03
N GLN A 250 16.81 -3.05 -13.90
CA GLN A 250 17.34 -4.38 -13.58
C GLN A 250 18.67 -4.30 -12.81
#